data_3163ab54f242045b4b1d44cb19092273
#
_entry.id   3163ab54f242045b4b1d44cb19092273
#
_cell.length_a   1.000
_cell.length_b   1.000
_cell.length_c   1.000
_cell.angle_alpha   90.00
_cell.angle_beta   90.00
_cell.angle_gamma   90.00
#
_symmetry.space_group_name_H-M   'P 1'
#
loop_
_entity.id
_entity.type
_entity.pdbx_description
1 polymer ?
#
loop_
_entity_poly.entity_id
_entity_poly.type
_entity_poly.pdbx_seq_one_letter_code
_entity_poly.pdbx_strand_id
1 'polypeptide(L)'
;MKVINNCCFKHDDKSYVVCFGHWKYKEKKHELKEVMDTLKCTNKDGSLIDIKLQNHENIITIEMEKGHSNIINIKTSKHEVNDIILHFPFEDAFIGCNNDINIISTMCRMYNFRLDEWINYHLNLGVDKIIIFNNSNNSNASNNQGDQDRDKDMSKVTDKYGDKVFIIDFPYKGLHGHHWNTLQSVSLFIGLHAMKTKAKYITFTDADEFITVVNDDIRSFCANNNKTFQIAATYLTNKANNDVIDNNILQICKYLGKQSAKKVMIYTKNYLSNNPFFPHLNPH
;
A
#
# COMPACT_ATOMS: atom_id res chain seq x y z
N MET A 1 1.66 -1.51 -20.00
CA MET A 1 2.44 -1.68 -18.74
C MET A 1 2.71 -0.33 -18.12
N LYS A 2 2.58 -0.20 -16.79
CA LYS A 2 3.01 0.97 -16.03
C LYS A 2 4.09 0.56 -15.03
N VAL A 3 5.14 1.33 -14.91
CA VAL A 3 6.23 1.14 -13.95
C VAL A 3 5.97 1.98 -12.71
N ILE A 4 6.10 1.38 -11.53
CA ILE A 4 5.99 2.05 -10.24
C ILE A 4 7.41 2.33 -9.73
N ASN A 5 7.94 3.48 -10.05
CA ASN A 5 9.31 3.85 -9.71
C ASN A 5 9.46 4.62 -8.38
N ASN A 6 8.35 5.20 -7.86
CA ASN A 6 8.37 5.96 -6.61
C ASN A 6 8.28 5.08 -5.34
N CYS A 7 8.05 3.78 -5.51
CA CYS A 7 7.82 2.85 -4.41
C CYS A 7 8.63 1.57 -4.61
N CYS A 8 9.86 1.70 -5.10
CA CYS A 8 10.80 0.61 -5.13
C CYS A 8 11.18 0.20 -3.71
N PHE A 9 11.55 -1.04 -3.50
CA PHE A 9 11.98 -1.51 -2.20
C PHE A 9 13.19 -2.43 -2.32
N LYS A 10 13.90 -2.58 -1.22
CA LYS A 10 15.06 -3.48 -1.09
C LYS A 10 14.75 -4.61 -0.14
N HIS A 11 15.27 -5.77 -0.44
CA HIS A 11 15.25 -6.92 0.43
C HIS A 11 16.53 -7.71 0.22
N ASP A 12 17.26 -7.92 1.31
CA ASP A 12 18.64 -8.37 1.25
C ASP A 12 19.48 -7.43 0.38
N ASP A 13 20.28 -7.93 -0.53
CA ASP A 13 21.09 -7.10 -1.43
C ASP A 13 20.39 -6.81 -2.77
N LYS A 14 19.10 -7.08 -2.89
CA LYS A 14 18.34 -6.95 -4.12
C LYS A 14 17.40 -5.76 -4.11
N SER A 15 17.17 -5.20 -5.27
CA SER A 15 16.20 -4.12 -5.49
C SER A 15 15.00 -4.65 -6.27
N TYR A 16 13.83 -4.12 -5.95
CA TYR A 16 12.57 -4.55 -6.56
C TYR A 16 11.82 -3.37 -7.14
N VAL A 17 11.43 -3.51 -8.40
CA VAL A 17 10.55 -2.57 -9.11
C VAL A 17 9.27 -3.29 -9.45
N VAL A 18 8.14 -2.63 -9.21
CA VAL A 18 6.83 -3.17 -9.52
C VAL A 18 6.28 -2.54 -10.79
N CYS A 19 5.80 -3.37 -11.68
CA CYS A 19 5.04 -2.96 -12.85
C CYS A 19 3.63 -3.52 -12.76
N PHE A 20 2.66 -2.81 -13.31
CA PHE A 20 1.31 -3.32 -13.39
C PHE A 20 0.66 -3.10 -14.76
N GLY A 21 -0.31 -3.96 -15.10
CA GLY A 21 -1.03 -3.94 -16.36
C GLY A 21 -2.37 -4.64 -16.27
N HIS A 22 -3.10 -4.65 -17.39
CA HIS A 22 -4.41 -5.31 -17.52
C HIS A 22 -4.27 -6.73 -18.05
N TRP A 23 -3.66 -7.61 -17.29
CA TRP A 23 -3.37 -8.97 -17.74
C TRP A 23 -4.31 -10.05 -17.19
N LYS A 24 -5.18 -9.67 -16.24
CA LYS A 24 -6.13 -10.60 -15.59
C LYS A 24 -7.15 -11.20 -16.57
N TYR A 25 -7.50 -10.47 -17.63
CA TYR A 25 -8.49 -10.92 -18.61
C TYR A 25 -7.91 -11.93 -19.60
N LYS A 26 -8.68 -12.98 -19.89
CA LYS A 26 -8.25 -14.07 -20.81
C LYS A 26 -7.66 -13.55 -22.11
N GLU A 27 -8.24 -12.52 -22.66
CA GLU A 27 -7.86 -11.85 -23.91
C GLU A 27 -6.46 -11.22 -23.85
N LYS A 28 -5.93 -10.95 -22.66
CA LYS A 28 -4.65 -10.26 -22.45
C LYS A 28 -3.55 -11.12 -21.82
N LYS A 29 -3.80 -12.38 -21.60
CA LYS A 29 -2.77 -13.31 -21.08
C LYS A 29 -1.57 -13.46 -22.01
N HIS A 30 -1.79 -13.36 -23.33
CA HIS A 30 -0.71 -13.38 -24.29
C HIS A 30 0.20 -12.15 -24.19
N GLU A 31 -0.38 -10.98 -23.87
CA GLU A 31 0.40 -9.75 -23.66
C GLU A 31 1.31 -9.87 -22.42
N LEU A 32 0.81 -10.48 -21.34
CA LEU A 32 1.61 -10.76 -20.16
C LEU A 32 2.78 -11.67 -20.48
N LYS A 33 2.52 -12.78 -21.19
CA LYS A 33 3.58 -13.71 -21.60
C LYS A 33 4.63 -13.00 -22.44
N GLU A 34 4.21 -12.21 -23.43
CA GLU A 34 5.12 -11.44 -24.28
C GLU A 34 5.97 -10.47 -23.45
N VAL A 35 5.39 -9.76 -22.47
CA VAL A 35 6.13 -8.89 -21.57
C VAL A 35 7.14 -9.71 -20.77
N MET A 36 6.75 -10.83 -20.17
CA MET A 36 7.63 -11.69 -19.37
C MET A 36 8.79 -12.25 -20.20
N ASP A 37 8.54 -12.62 -21.47
CA ASP A 37 9.55 -13.20 -22.36
C ASP A 37 10.53 -12.17 -22.93
N THR A 38 10.14 -10.89 -23.00
CA THR A 38 10.91 -9.85 -23.72
C THR A 38 11.42 -8.72 -22.84
N LEU A 39 10.99 -8.64 -21.56
CA LEU A 39 11.40 -7.55 -20.69
C LEU A 39 12.89 -7.61 -20.38
N LYS A 40 13.55 -6.49 -20.57
CA LYS A 40 14.96 -6.28 -20.26
C LYS A 40 15.11 -4.98 -19.49
N CYS A 41 16.07 -4.96 -18.58
CA CYS A 41 16.50 -3.76 -17.87
C CYS A 41 17.94 -3.44 -18.24
N THR A 42 18.25 -2.17 -18.42
CA THR A 42 19.61 -1.70 -18.60
C THR A 42 19.90 -0.53 -17.68
N ASN A 43 21.14 -0.36 -17.31
CA ASN A 43 21.64 0.87 -16.71
C ASN A 43 21.57 2.01 -17.73
N LYS A 44 21.78 3.24 -17.28
CA LYS A 44 21.80 4.43 -18.14
C LYS A 44 22.87 4.35 -19.25
N ASP A 45 23.98 3.67 -19.04
CA ASP A 45 25.05 3.45 -20.00
C ASP A 45 24.76 2.35 -21.04
N GLY A 46 23.60 1.70 -20.95
CA GLY A 46 23.16 0.61 -21.82
C GLY A 46 23.61 -0.78 -21.38
N SER A 47 24.42 -0.90 -20.32
CA SER A 47 24.80 -2.21 -19.77
C SER A 47 23.58 -2.98 -19.24
N LEU A 48 23.51 -4.27 -19.53
CA LEU A 48 22.39 -5.13 -19.08
C LEU A 48 22.42 -5.29 -17.56
N ILE A 49 21.24 -5.25 -16.96
CA ILE A 49 21.01 -5.60 -15.56
C ILE A 49 20.47 -7.02 -15.53
N ASP A 50 21.07 -7.87 -14.71
CA ASP A 50 20.53 -9.21 -14.46
C ASP A 50 19.23 -9.09 -13.65
N ILE A 51 18.14 -9.67 -14.17
CA ILE A 51 16.82 -9.55 -13.61
C ILE A 51 16.14 -10.90 -13.47
N LYS A 52 15.31 -11.00 -12.43
CA LYS A 52 14.36 -12.09 -12.29
C LYS A 52 12.94 -11.54 -12.24
N LEU A 53 12.07 -12.10 -13.05
CA LEU A 53 10.68 -11.67 -13.15
C LEU A 53 9.76 -12.61 -12.37
N GLN A 54 8.86 -12.02 -11.59
CA GLN A 54 7.77 -12.73 -10.94
C GLN A 54 6.45 -12.10 -11.34
N ASN A 55 5.47 -12.94 -11.62
CA ASN A 55 4.13 -12.48 -12.00
C ASN A 55 3.10 -12.81 -10.94
N HIS A 56 2.29 -11.81 -10.60
CA HIS A 56 1.18 -11.91 -9.66
C HIS A 56 -0.06 -11.26 -10.29
N GLU A 57 -0.81 -12.01 -11.09
CA GLU A 57 -2.00 -11.52 -11.82
C GLU A 57 -1.69 -10.29 -12.71
N ASN A 58 -2.06 -9.09 -12.22
CA ASN A 58 -1.86 -7.81 -12.90
C ASN A 58 -0.53 -7.13 -12.54
N ILE A 59 0.30 -7.76 -11.73
CA ILE A 59 1.53 -7.20 -11.18
C ILE A 59 2.72 -8.05 -11.66
N ILE A 60 3.74 -7.38 -12.17
CA ILE A 60 5.06 -7.97 -12.41
C ILE A 60 6.03 -7.33 -11.44
N THR A 61 6.78 -8.15 -10.74
CA THR A 61 7.92 -7.70 -9.94
C THR A 61 9.20 -7.99 -10.69
N ILE A 62 10.02 -6.96 -10.82
CA ILE A 62 11.37 -7.04 -11.38
C ILE A 62 12.34 -7.04 -10.21
N GLU A 63 12.95 -8.18 -9.94
CA GLU A 63 14.04 -8.34 -8.99
C GLU A 63 15.35 -8.05 -9.73
N MET A 64 16.17 -7.17 -9.21
CA MET A 64 17.47 -6.78 -9.77
C MET A 64 18.57 -7.06 -8.77
N GLU A 65 19.66 -7.65 -9.23
CA GLU A 65 20.84 -7.91 -8.42
C GLU A 65 21.56 -6.59 -8.08
N LYS A 66 22.40 -6.63 -7.05
CA LYS A 66 23.20 -5.50 -6.57
C LYS A 66 24.11 -4.95 -7.69
N GLY A 67 24.34 -3.64 -7.67
CA GLY A 67 25.29 -2.97 -8.54
C GLY A 67 24.68 -2.24 -9.73
N HIS A 68 23.35 -2.25 -9.87
CA HIS A 68 22.68 -1.41 -10.86
C HIS A 68 22.65 0.06 -10.44
N SER A 69 22.50 0.95 -11.42
CA SER A 69 22.28 2.38 -11.22
C SER A 69 20.89 2.65 -10.63
N ASN A 70 20.72 3.78 -9.92
CA ASN A 70 19.40 4.29 -9.56
C ASN A 70 18.60 4.81 -10.75
N ILE A 71 19.22 4.91 -11.93
CA ILE A 71 18.56 5.27 -13.19
C ILE A 71 18.65 4.08 -14.12
N ILE A 72 17.51 3.55 -14.51
CA ILE A 72 17.43 2.37 -15.38
C ILE A 72 16.52 2.63 -16.59
N ASN A 73 16.69 1.81 -17.62
CA ASN A 73 15.76 1.73 -18.73
C ASN A 73 15.05 0.37 -18.70
N ILE A 74 13.78 0.35 -19.04
CA ILE A 74 12.98 -0.88 -19.14
C ILE A 74 12.43 -0.98 -20.55
N LYS A 75 12.72 -2.10 -21.22
CA LYS A 75 12.31 -2.37 -22.60
C LYS A 75 11.59 -3.72 -22.70
N THR A 76 10.53 -3.74 -23.49
CA THR A 76 9.85 -4.95 -23.96
C THR A 76 9.76 -4.89 -25.49
N SER A 77 9.22 -5.92 -26.13
CA SER A 77 8.94 -5.90 -27.57
C SER A 77 8.08 -4.70 -28.04
N LYS A 78 7.20 -4.18 -27.17
CA LYS A 78 6.21 -3.14 -27.51
C LYS A 78 6.39 -1.82 -26.77
N HIS A 79 7.12 -1.80 -25.69
CA HIS A 79 7.23 -0.63 -24.83
C HIS A 79 8.68 -0.41 -24.45
N GLU A 80 9.07 0.84 -24.45
CA GLU A 80 10.37 1.28 -23.95
C GLU A 80 10.15 2.50 -23.05
N VAL A 81 10.72 2.47 -21.86
CA VAL A 81 10.71 3.57 -20.90
C VAL A 81 12.14 3.80 -20.46
N ASN A 82 12.67 4.98 -20.75
CA ASN A 82 14.04 5.35 -20.47
C ASN A 82 14.12 6.30 -19.26
N ASP A 83 15.32 6.37 -18.68
CA ASP A 83 15.67 7.27 -17.58
C ASP A 83 14.72 7.17 -16.37
N ILE A 84 14.33 5.95 -16.01
CA ILE A 84 13.49 5.69 -14.85
C ILE A 84 14.34 5.87 -13.60
N ILE A 85 14.03 6.90 -12.80
CA ILE A 85 14.67 7.13 -11.50
C ILE A 85 13.96 6.26 -10.46
N LEU A 86 14.72 5.39 -9.81
CA LEU A 86 14.20 4.51 -8.76
C LEU A 86 14.26 5.21 -7.40
N HIS A 87 13.13 5.28 -6.71
CA HIS A 87 13.01 5.81 -5.37
C HIS A 87 12.69 4.69 -4.37
N PHE A 88 13.39 4.67 -3.23
CA PHE A 88 13.31 3.63 -2.20
C PHE A 88 12.79 4.20 -0.87
N PRO A 89 11.55 4.69 -0.79
CA PRO A 89 11.05 5.40 0.38
C PRO A 89 10.98 4.53 1.63
N PHE A 90 10.87 3.23 1.49
CA PHE A 90 10.81 2.32 2.63
C PHE A 90 12.14 2.24 3.41
N GLU A 91 13.26 2.53 2.79
CA GLU A 91 14.55 2.57 3.50
C GLU A 91 14.54 3.70 4.52
N ASP A 92 14.03 4.87 4.14
CA ASP A 92 13.92 6.04 5.03
C ASP A 92 12.85 5.83 6.11
N ALA A 93 11.73 5.22 5.75
CA ALA A 93 10.61 4.97 6.67
C ALA A 93 10.99 4.11 7.88
N PHE A 94 12.02 3.28 7.76
CA PHE A 94 12.42 2.30 8.80
C PHE A 94 13.78 2.54 9.42
N ILE A 95 14.39 3.71 9.20
CA ILE A 95 15.65 4.07 9.87
C ILE A 95 15.46 3.99 11.39
N GLY A 96 16.32 3.23 12.05
CA GLY A 96 16.30 3.06 13.51
C GLY A 96 15.16 2.20 14.08
N CYS A 97 14.27 1.66 13.24
CA CYS A 97 13.25 0.74 13.69
C CYS A 97 13.82 -0.67 13.91
N ASN A 98 13.41 -1.32 14.99
CA ASN A 98 13.58 -2.76 15.15
C ASN A 98 12.48 -3.51 14.39
N ASN A 99 12.68 -4.79 14.13
CA ASN A 99 11.73 -5.61 13.36
C ASN A 99 10.53 -6.12 14.20
N ASP A 100 10.33 -5.61 15.40
CA ASP A 100 9.25 -6.04 16.32
C ASP A 100 8.12 -4.99 16.43
N ILE A 101 7.93 -4.23 15.37
CA ILE A 101 6.90 -3.18 15.30
C ILE A 101 5.64 -3.64 14.60
N ASN A 102 4.52 -3.02 14.97
CA ASN A 102 3.21 -3.23 14.38
C ASN A 102 2.87 -2.05 13.48
N ILE A 103 2.58 -2.33 12.22
CA ILE A 103 2.35 -1.32 11.19
C ILE A 103 0.92 -1.41 10.69
N ILE A 104 0.32 -0.25 10.45
CA ILE A 104 -0.86 -0.13 9.61
C ILE A 104 -0.47 0.57 8.30
N SER A 105 -1.00 0.06 7.19
CA SER A 105 -0.81 0.67 5.88
C SER A 105 -2.16 0.93 5.21
N THR A 106 -2.26 2.09 4.59
CA THR A 106 -3.47 2.50 3.85
C THR A 106 -3.09 3.24 2.56
N MET A 107 -4.05 3.34 1.63
CA MET A 107 -3.95 4.25 0.49
C MET A 107 -4.99 5.35 0.63
N CYS A 108 -4.57 6.60 0.56
CA CYS A 108 -5.43 7.77 0.75
C CYS A 108 -5.26 8.77 -0.40
N ARG A 109 -6.32 9.51 -0.71
CA ARG A 109 -6.30 10.56 -1.75
C ARG A 109 -6.19 11.97 -1.19
N MET A 110 -6.61 12.19 0.04
CA MET A 110 -6.75 13.53 0.58
C MET A 110 -6.52 13.53 2.08
N TYR A 111 -5.90 14.59 2.55
CA TYR A 111 -5.81 14.89 3.96
C TYR A 111 -7.08 15.65 4.40
N ASN A 112 -7.67 15.23 5.50
CA ASN A 112 -8.77 15.90 6.16
C ASN A 112 -8.81 15.53 7.65
N PHE A 113 -9.69 16.17 8.41
CA PHE A 113 -9.83 15.89 9.85
C PHE A 113 -10.15 14.42 10.17
N ARG A 114 -10.78 13.69 9.26
CA ARG A 114 -11.08 12.25 9.44
C ARG A 114 -9.82 11.39 9.37
N LEU A 115 -8.88 11.76 8.52
CA LEU A 115 -7.58 11.10 8.48
C LEU A 115 -6.80 11.37 9.77
N ASP A 116 -6.86 12.58 10.31
CA ASP A 116 -6.28 12.91 11.62
C ASP A 116 -6.89 12.07 12.75
N GLU A 117 -8.22 11.95 12.77
CA GLU A 117 -8.93 11.11 13.73
C GLU A 117 -8.47 9.66 13.63
N TRP A 118 -8.41 9.13 12.41
CA TRP A 118 -7.99 7.76 12.13
C TRP A 118 -6.54 7.50 12.56
N ILE A 119 -5.62 8.42 12.25
CA ILE A 119 -4.21 8.35 12.66
C ILE A 119 -4.10 8.35 14.19
N ASN A 120 -4.69 9.36 14.85
CA ASN A 120 -4.65 9.48 16.31
C ASN A 120 -5.21 8.24 17.01
N TYR A 121 -6.33 7.73 16.51
CA TYR A 121 -6.94 6.53 17.05
C TYR A 121 -5.98 5.34 17.03
N HIS A 122 -5.38 5.05 15.89
CA HIS A 122 -4.53 3.88 15.75
C HIS A 122 -3.19 4.02 16.49
N LEU A 123 -2.62 5.22 16.52
CA LEU A 123 -1.44 5.48 17.35
C LEU A 123 -1.74 5.31 18.86
N ASN A 124 -2.90 5.77 19.31
CA ASN A 124 -3.35 5.58 20.70
C ASN A 124 -3.68 4.11 21.01
N LEU A 125 -4.15 3.34 20.03
CA LEU A 125 -4.36 1.90 20.15
C LEU A 125 -3.04 1.13 20.32
N GLY A 126 -1.89 1.77 20.07
CA GLY A 126 -0.57 1.17 20.22
C GLY A 126 0.07 0.70 18.92
N VAL A 127 -0.43 1.13 17.76
CA VAL A 127 0.27 0.98 16.49
C VAL A 127 1.57 1.77 16.53
N ASP A 128 2.67 1.16 16.11
CA ASP A 128 3.98 1.79 16.20
C ASP A 128 4.25 2.73 15.02
N LYS A 129 3.79 2.37 13.83
CA LYS A 129 3.98 3.17 12.62
C LYS A 129 2.81 3.04 11.65
N ILE A 130 2.51 4.14 10.96
CA ILE A 130 1.49 4.19 9.90
C ILE A 130 2.17 4.56 8.58
N ILE A 131 1.90 3.79 7.54
CA ILE A 131 2.39 4.03 6.17
C ILE A 131 1.21 4.41 5.28
N ILE A 132 1.27 5.58 4.68
CA ILE A 132 0.20 6.10 3.82
C ILE A 132 0.69 6.22 2.38
N PHE A 133 0.11 5.47 1.48
CA PHE A 133 0.29 5.66 0.04
C PHE A 133 -0.57 6.83 -0.42
N ASN A 134 0.07 7.96 -0.66
CA ASN A 134 -0.58 9.21 -1.07
C ASN A 134 -0.94 9.20 -2.56
N ASN A 135 -2.20 9.05 -2.88
CA ASN A 135 -2.71 9.10 -4.25
C ASN A 135 -3.38 10.44 -4.60
N SER A 136 -3.07 11.52 -3.88
CA SER A 136 -3.70 12.85 -4.03
C SER A 136 -3.35 13.54 -5.36
N ASN A 137 -2.14 13.36 -5.87
CA ASN A 137 -1.63 14.03 -7.07
C ASN A 137 -2.18 13.44 -8.39
N ASN A 138 -3.22 12.62 -8.30
CA ASN A 138 -3.87 12.09 -9.47
C ASN A 138 -4.85 13.12 -10.06
N SER A 139 -4.42 13.87 -11.08
CA SER A 139 -5.12 15.00 -11.72
C SER A 139 -6.50 14.69 -12.35
N ASN A 140 -7.00 13.47 -12.23
CA ASN A 140 -8.34 13.07 -12.66
C ASN A 140 -9.30 12.90 -11.47
N ALA A 141 -9.06 13.53 -10.32
CA ALA A 141 -10.14 13.73 -9.36
C ALA A 141 -11.24 14.49 -10.11
N SER A 142 -12.39 13.85 -10.28
CA SER A 142 -13.55 14.43 -10.93
C SER A 142 -13.78 15.85 -10.39
N ASN A 143 -14.14 16.78 -11.28
CA ASN A 143 -14.56 18.14 -10.95
C ASN A 143 -15.85 18.16 -10.10
N ASN A 144 -16.00 17.23 -9.17
CA ASN A 144 -17.09 17.25 -8.22
C ASN A 144 -16.84 18.41 -7.25
N GLN A 145 -17.72 19.37 -7.26
CA GLN A 145 -17.70 20.60 -6.48
C GLN A 145 -17.46 20.38 -4.96
N GLY A 146 -17.70 19.18 -4.44
CA GLY A 146 -17.44 18.80 -3.05
C GLY A 146 -15.98 18.49 -2.71
N ASP A 147 -15.07 18.45 -3.69
CA ASP A 147 -13.66 18.15 -3.47
C ASP A 147 -12.78 19.42 -3.33
N GLN A 148 -13.36 20.63 -3.45
CA GLN A 148 -12.63 21.90 -3.39
C GLN A 148 -12.12 22.24 -2.00
N ASP A 149 -12.78 21.75 -0.94
CA ASP A 149 -12.43 22.06 0.46
C ASP A 149 -11.48 21.02 1.08
N ARG A 150 -10.97 20.07 0.30
CA ARG A 150 -10.11 19.00 0.81
C ARG A 150 -8.65 19.34 0.57
N ASP A 151 -7.90 19.44 1.64
CA ASP A 151 -6.47 19.70 1.58
C ASP A 151 -5.74 18.51 0.93
N LYS A 152 -5.03 18.78 -0.16
CA LYS A 152 -4.21 17.78 -0.85
C LYS A 152 -2.78 17.73 -0.28
N ASP A 153 -2.48 18.64 0.61
CA ASP A 153 -1.14 18.77 1.19
C ASP A 153 -0.94 17.76 2.33
N MET A 154 -0.40 16.62 1.98
CA MET A 154 -0.06 15.56 2.93
C MET A 154 1.18 15.91 3.78
N SER A 155 1.92 16.99 3.51
CA SER A 155 3.07 17.41 4.32
C SER A 155 2.64 17.72 5.76
N LYS A 156 1.44 18.26 5.95
CA LYS A 156 0.85 18.53 7.28
C LYS A 156 0.77 17.29 8.17
N VAL A 157 0.58 16.12 7.58
CA VAL A 157 0.58 14.84 8.31
C VAL A 157 1.97 14.57 8.86
N THR A 158 3.00 14.69 8.02
CA THR A 158 4.38 14.48 8.42
C THR A 158 4.81 15.48 9.50
N ASP A 159 4.46 16.75 9.33
CA ASP A 159 4.78 17.81 10.31
C ASP A 159 4.14 17.53 11.68
N LYS A 160 2.91 17.00 11.67
CA LYS A 160 2.16 16.74 12.91
C LYS A 160 2.58 15.48 13.63
N TYR A 161 2.87 14.41 12.90
CA TYR A 161 3.07 13.08 13.48
C TYR A 161 4.53 12.59 13.45
N GLY A 162 5.39 13.32 12.75
CA GLY A 162 6.83 13.01 12.66
C GLY A 162 7.09 11.62 12.10
N ASP A 163 7.99 10.90 12.70
CA ASP A 163 8.44 9.57 12.29
C ASP A 163 7.42 8.45 12.48
N LYS A 164 6.30 8.73 13.18
CA LYS A 164 5.22 7.75 13.39
C LYS A 164 4.35 7.56 12.16
N VAL A 165 4.27 8.55 11.27
CA VAL A 165 3.49 8.47 10.05
C VAL A 165 4.36 8.81 8.85
N PHE A 166 4.49 7.87 7.95
CA PHE A 166 5.31 8.03 6.76
C PHE A 166 4.44 8.07 5.51
N ILE A 167 4.63 9.11 4.69
CA ILE A 167 3.89 9.33 3.46
C ILE A 167 4.73 8.87 2.28
N ILE A 168 4.17 8.03 1.45
CA ILE A 168 4.78 7.57 0.20
C ILE A 168 3.98 8.12 -0.96
N ASP A 169 4.59 8.93 -1.81
CA ASP A 169 3.94 9.43 -3.01
C ASP A 169 3.59 8.28 -3.96
N PHE A 170 2.31 8.16 -4.25
CA PHE A 170 1.74 7.12 -5.11
C PHE A 170 0.82 7.73 -6.18
N PRO A 171 1.34 8.60 -7.08
CA PRO A 171 0.54 9.42 -8.00
C PRO A 171 0.05 8.63 -9.22
N TYR A 172 -0.22 7.35 -9.07
CA TYR A 172 -0.55 6.49 -10.19
C TYR A 172 -2.04 6.48 -10.49
N LYS A 173 -2.37 6.40 -11.77
CA LYS A 173 -3.74 6.22 -12.25
C LYS A 173 -3.99 4.74 -12.48
N GLY A 174 -5.11 4.26 -12.01
CA GLY A 174 -5.59 2.91 -12.33
C GLY A 174 -5.83 2.74 -13.83
N LEU A 175 -5.94 1.51 -14.25
CA LEU A 175 -6.18 1.14 -15.64
C LEU A 175 -7.67 0.86 -15.82
N HIS A 176 -8.34 1.53 -16.79
CA HIS A 176 -9.73 1.32 -17.26
C HIS A 176 -10.78 0.84 -16.22
N GLY A 177 -11.73 1.69 -15.85
CA GLY A 177 -12.99 1.34 -15.18
C GLY A 177 -12.93 0.90 -13.70
N HIS A 178 -11.87 0.26 -13.24
CA HIS A 178 -11.68 -0.20 -11.86
C HIS A 178 -10.45 0.44 -11.21
N HIS A 179 -10.32 1.72 -11.35
CA HIS A 179 -9.11 2.46 -11.05
C HIS A 179 -8.63 2.33 -9.61
N TRP A 180 -9.55 2.45 -8.64
CA TRP A 180 -9.22 2.45 -7.22
C TRP A 180 -8.76 1.08 -6.73
N ASN A 181 -9.56 0.05 -6.98
CA ASN A 181 -9.27 -1.30 -6.49
C ASN A 181 -7.94 -1.85 -7.05
N THR A 182 -7.62 -1.54 -8.31
CA THR A 182 -6.34 -1.96 -8.90
C THR A 182 -5.16 -1.27 -8.20
N LEU A 183 -5.26 0.04 -7.96
CA LEU A 183 -4.21 0.79 -7.28
C LEU A 183 -4.08 0.35 -5.82
N GLN A 184 -5.18 0.12 -5.14
CA GLN A 184 -5.18 -0.40 -3.78
C GLN A 184 -4.48 -1.77 -3.72
N SER A 185 -4.81 -2.69 -4.63
CA SER A 185 -4.12 -3.99 -4.70
C SER A 185 -2.61 -3.85 -4.93
N VAL A 186 -2.19 -2.91 -5.79
CA VAL A 186 -0.77 -2.65 -6.06
C VAL A 186 -0.09 -2.05 -4.83
N SER A 187 -0.69 -1.07 -4.16
CA SER A 187 -0.12 -0.46 -2.95
C SER A 187 0.01 -1.47 -1.80
N LEU A 188 -0.99 -2.33 -1.64
CA LEU A 188 -0.98 -3.42 -0.66
C LEU A 188 0.14 -4.43 -0.95
N PHE A 189 0.29 -4.82 -2.22
CA PHE A 189 1.36 -5.72 -2.65
C PHE A 189 2.74 -5.12 -2.35
N ILE A 190 2.98 -3.88 -2.77
CA ILE A 190 4.23 -3.18 -2.52
C ILE A 190 4.47 -3.06 -1.00
N GLY A 191 3.49 -2.57 -0.26
CA GLY A 191 3.59 -2.39 1.19
C GLY A 191 3.95 -3.69 1.90
N LEU A 192 3.28 -4.80 1.58
CA LEU A 192 3.56 -6.09 2.17
C LEU A 192 5.00 -6.55 1.89
N HIS A 193 5.42 -6.51 0.62
CA HIS A 193 6.74 -6.97 0.24
C HIS A 193 7.86 -6.09 0.79
N ALA A 194 7.67 -4.77 0.81
CA ALA A 194 8.64 -3.82 1.35
C ALA A 194 8.79 -3.91 2.88
N MET A 195 7.69 -4.21 3.59
CA MET A 195 7.66 -4.14 5.05
C MET A 195 7.79 -5.49 5.77
N LYS A 196 7.64 -6.62 5.06
CA LYS A 196 7.61 -7.96 5.67
C LYS A 196 8.85 -8.32 6.51
N THR A 197 10.00 -7.71 6.24
CA THR A 197 11.24 -7.89 7.01
C THR A 197 11.49 -6.79 8.02
N LYS A 198 10.66 -5.75 8.03
CA LYS A 198 10.80 -4.56 8.88
C LYS A 198 9.76 -4.51 10.00
N ALA A 199 8.76 -5.37 9.98
CA ALA A 199 7.67 -5.37 10.94
C ALA A 199 7.34 -6.77 11.44
N LYS A 200 6.82 -6.88 12.66
CA LYS A 200 6.25 -8.11 13.20
C LYS A 200 4.85 -8.35 12.64
N TYR A 201 4.04 -7.32 12.62
CA TYR A 201 2.68 -7.34 12.07
C TYR A 201 2.45 -6.22 11.08
N ILE A 202 1.75 -6.53 10.01
CA ILE A 202 1.27 -5.57 9.02
C ILE A 202 -0.24 -5.73 8.88
N THR A 203 -0.97 -4.63 9.06
CA THR A 203 -2.41 -4.58 8.85
C THR A 203 -2.70 -3.60 7.73
N PHE A 204 -3.54 -4.02 6.81
CA PHE A 204 -4.04 -3.17 5.74
C PHE A 204 -5.50 -2.83 6.01
N THR A 205 -5.82 -1.54 6.04
CA THR A 205 -7.17 -1.04 6.31
C THR A 205 -7.41 0.22 5.49
N ASP A 206 -8.66 0.54 5.22
CA ASP A 206 -9.01 1.81 4.61
C ASP A 206 -8.91 2.93 5.66
N ALA A 207 -8.68 4.18 5.21
CA ALA A 207 -8.47 5.33 6.10
C ALA A 207 -9.75 5.79 6.85
N ASP A 208 -10.82 5.04 6.75
CA ASP A 208 -12.09 5.21 7.47
C ASP A 208 -12.50 3.97 8.28
N GLU A 209 -11.59 2.99 8.40
CA GLU A 209 -11.82 1.77 9.17
C GLU A 209 -11.01 1.79 10.46
N PHE A 210 -11.66 1.51 11.59
CA PHE A 210 -11.07 1.54 12.91
C PHE A 210 -10.93 0.13 13.49
N ILE A 211 -9.69 -0.25 13.83
CA ILE A 211 -9.41 -1.55 14.46
C ILE A 211 -9.74 -1.46 15.94
N THR A 212 -10.45 -2.44 16.45
CA THR A 212 -10.71 -2.57 17.89
C THR A 212 -10.11 -3.85 18.41
N VAL A 213 -9.50 -3.79 19.58
CA VAL A 213 -8.99 -4.94 20.31
C VAL A 213 -9.75 -5.03 21.63
N VAL A 214 -10.35 -6.20 21.89
CA VAL A 214 -11.16 -6.40 23.10
C VAL A 214 -10.25 -6.60 24.32
N ASN A 215 -10.43 -5.74 25.31
CA ASN A 215 -9.74 -5.77 26.60
C ASN A 215 -8.21 -5.60 26.56
N ASP A 216 -7.65 -5.11 25.47
CA ASP A 216 -6.21 -4.96 25.34
C ASP A 216 -5.83 -3.82 24.38
N ASP A 217 -4.57 -3.43 24.39
CA ASP A 217 -3.99 -2.65 23.32
C ASP A 217 -3.42 -3.57 22.23
N ILE A 218 -3.15 -3.03 21.06
CA ILE A 218 -2.67 -3.84 19.93
C ILE A 218 -1.26 -4.39 20.19
N ARG A 219 -0.44 -3.73 21.01
CA ARG A 219 0.92 -4.21 21.34
C ARG A 219 0.86 -5.45 22.20
N SER A 220 0.09 -5.42 23.27
CA SER A 220 -0.11 -6.57 24.16
C SER A 220 -0.71 -7.74 23.39
N PHE A 221 -1.71 -7.46 22.53
CA PHE A 221 -2.28 -8.48 21.65
C PHE A 221 -1.22 -9.09 20.73
N CYS A 222 -0.44 -8.28 20.04
CA CYS A 222 0.61 -8.75 19.12
C CYS A 222 1.78 -9.42 19.84
N ALA A 223 2.15 -8.97 21.05
CA ALA A 223 3.21 -9.58 21.84
C ALA A 223 2.86 -11.03 22.19
N ASN A 224 1.62 -11.28 22.57
CA ASN A 224 1.13 -12.58 23.02
C ASN A 224 0.72 -13.54 21.87
N ASN A 225 0.81 -13.11 20.63
CA ASN A 225 0.40 -13.88 19.48
C ASN A 225 1.49 -13.93 18.41
N ASN A 226 1.55 -15.04 17.68
CA ASN A 226 2.52 -15.28 16.62
C ASN A 226 1.85 -15.94 15.38
N LYS A 227 0.68 -15.44 15.01
CA LYS A 227 -0.08 -15.95 13.86
C LYS A 227 -0.79 -14.82 13.13
N THR A 228 -1.12 -15.06 11.88
CA THR A 228 -1.97 -14.16 11.08
C THR A 228 -3.41 -14.24 11.56
N PHE A 229 -4.08 -13.10 11.66
CA PHE A 229 -5.45 -12.97 12.11
C PHE A 229 -6.36 -12.44 11.00
N GLN A 230 -7.56 -12.94 10.96
CA GLN A 230 -8.65 -12.33 10.22
C GLN A 230 -9.44 -11.41 11.17
N ILE A 231 -9.55 -10.14 10.79
CA ILE A 231 -10.27 -9.12 11.55
C ILE A 231 -11.68 -9.04 10.98
N ALA A 232 -12.68 -9.24 11.82
CA ALA A 232 -14.07 -9.02 11.44
C ALA A 232 -14.33 -7.51 11.28
N ALA A 233 -14.85 -7.11 10.15
CA ALA A 233 -15.24 -5.72 9.91
C ALA A 233 -16.75 -5.58 10.17
N THR A 234 -17.14 -4.51 10.88
CA THR A 234 -18.53 -4.17 11.18
C THR A 234 -18.75 -2.71 10.82
N TYR A 235 -19.85 -2.42 10.14
CA TYR A 235 -20.20 -1.03 9.84
C TYR A 235 -20.64 -0.30 11.11
N LEU A 236 -20.09 0.90 11.29
CA LEU A 236 -20.66 1.86 12.24
C LEU A 236 -21.80 2.60 11.53
N THR A 237 -22.96 2.65 12.16
CA THR A 237 -24.11 3.34 11.60
C THR A 237 -24.62 4.41 12.54
N ASN A 238 -25.04 5.53 11.99
CA ASN A 238 -25.82 6.53 12.70
C ASN A 238 -27.27 6.48 12.22
N LYS A 239 -28.20 6.25 13.13
CA LYS A 239 -29.63 6.29 12.82
C LYS A 239 -30.19 7.71 12.76
N ALA A 240 -29.45 8.69 13.24
CA ALA A 240 -29.85 10.08 13.27
C ALA A 240 -29.30 10.83 12.06
N ASN A 241 -30.20 11.33 11.26
CA ASN A 241 -30.10 12.40 10.27
C ASN A 241 -28.74 12.80 9.68
N ASN A 242 -28.78 13.06 8.39
CA ASN A 242 -27.73 13.49 7.46
C ASN A 242 -26.98 14.80 7.81
N ASP A 243 -27.13 15.36 9.00
CA ASP A 243 -26.70 16.73 9.32
C ASP A 243 -25.38 16.84 10.10
N VAL A 244 -24.62 15.76 10.24
CA VAL A 244 -23.41 15.79 11.06
C VAL A 244 -22.17 15.70 10.19
N ILE A 245 -21.80 16.82 9.59
CA ILE A 245 -20.61 16.91 8.72
C ILE A 245 -19.33 17.20 9.53
N ASP A 246 -19.41 17.80 10.70
CA ASP A 246 -18.25 18.34 11.42
C ASP A 246 -17.84 17.62 12.69
N ASN A 247 -18.42 16.48 13.00
CA ASN A 247 -18.09 15.73 14.22
C ASN A 247 -17.27 14.48 13.95
N ASN A 248 -16.48 14.12 14.95
CA ASN A 248 -15.65 12.93 15.00
C ASN A 248 -16.50 11.67 14.74
N ILE A 249 -16.09 10.81 13.80
CA ILE A 249 -16.84 9.61 13.38
C ILE A 249 -17.14 8.69 14.57
N LEU A 250 -16.18 8.48 15.45
CA LEU A 250 -16.35 7.62 16.62
C LEU A 250 -17.34 8.18 17.65
N GLN A 251 -17.52 9.50 17.69
CA GLN A 251 -18.52 10.15 18.54
C GLN A 251 -19.92 10.10 17.94
N ILE A 252 -20.03 10.09 16.63
CA ILE A 252 -21.30 10.11 15.89
C ILE A 252 -21.89 8.72 15.75
N CYS A 253 -21.04 7.73 15.40
CA CYS A 253 -21.48 6.37 15.11
C CYS A 253 -21.66 5.57 16.40
N LYS A 254 -22.90 5.40 16.82
CA LYS A 254 -23.26 4.71 18.07
C LYS A 254 -23.75 3.27 17.88
N TYR A 255 -23.96 2.84 16.65
CA TYR A 255 -24.59 1.55 16.38
C TYR A 255 -23.69 0.69 15.51
N LEU A 256 -23.57 -0.60 15.90
CA LEU A 256 -22.92 -1.60 15.07
C LEU A 256 -23.90 -2.10 14.01
N GLY A 257 -23.54 -1.99 12.76
CA GLY A 257 -24.30 -2.52 11.63
C GLY A 257 -24.03 -4.00 11.38
N LYS A 258 -24.42 -4.47 10.20
CA LYS A 258 -24.12 -5.85 9.79
C LYS A 258 -22.61 -6.02 9.56
N GLN A 259 -22.12 -7.23 9.85
CA GLN A 259 -20.74 -7.61 9.54
C GLN A 259 -20.49 -7.51 8.03
N SER A 260 -19.42 -6.84 7.66
CA SER A 260 -19.00 -6.63 6.28
C SER A 260 -17.78 -7.50 5.92
N ALA A 261 -17.06 -7.10 4.89
CA ALA A 261 -15.82 -7.75 4.46
C ALA A 261 -14.82 -7.88 5.61
N LYS A 262 -13.95 -8.88 5.50
CA LYS A 262 -12.93 -9.16 6.51
C LYS A 262 -11.62 -8.50 6.11
N LYS A 263 -10.88 -7.98 7.09
CA LYS A 263 -9.52 -7.48 6.93
C LYS A 263 -8.52 -8.50 7.51
N VAL A 264 -7.26 -8.33 7.23
CA VAL A 264 -6.22 -9.26 7.67
C VAL A 264 -5.10 -8.51 8.37
N MET A 265 -4.71 -8.99 9.53
CA MET A 265 -3.48 -8.63 10.23
C MET A 265 -2.46 -9.75 9.99
N ILE A 266 -1.41 -9.45 9.26
CA ILE A 266 -0.42 -10.43 8.79
C ILE A 266 0.74 -10.51 9.78
N TYR A 267 0.97 -11.69 10.34
CA TYR A 267 2.21 -11.99 11.04
C TYR A 267 3.30 -12.28 10.01
N THR A 268 4.29 -11.41 9.93
CA THR A 268 5.25 -11.37 8.80
C THR A 268 6.14 -12.61 8.72
N LYS A 269 6.52 -13.21 9.87
CA LYS A 269 7.32 -14.44 9.89
C LYS A 269 6.65 -15.61 9.19
N ASN A 270 5.32 -15.68 9.21
CA ASN A 270 4.58 -16.72 8.48
C ASN A 270 4.48 -16.44 6.99
N TYR A 271 4.71 -15.19 6.58
CA TYR A 271 4.63 -14.77 5.19
C TYR A 271 5.93 -15.00 4.38
N LEU A 272 6.99 -15.42 5.02
CA LEU A 272 8.27 -15.74 4.35
C LEU A 272 8.20 -16.97 3.43
N SER A 273 7.08 -17.71 3.45
CA SER A 273 6.83 -18.79 2.50
C SER A 273 6.39 -18.25 1.14
N ASN A 274 6.83 -18.90 0.08
CA ASN A 274 6.71 -18.53 -1.34
C ASN A 274 5.29 -18.34 -1.92
N ASN A 275 4.29 -18.10 -1.10
CA ASN A 275 2.91 -17.97 -1.52
C ASN A 275 2.42 -16.52 -1.39
N PRO A 276 2.18 -15.80 -2.50
CA PRO A 276 1.70 -14.42 -2.46
C PRO A 276 0.22 -14.39 -2.08
N PHE A 277 -0.06 -14.38 -0.77
CA PHE A 277 -1.41 -14.16 -0.28
C PHE A 277 -1.73 -12.66 -0.38
N PHE A 278 -2.66 -12.29 -1.23
CA PHE A 278 -3.20 -10.93 -1.27
C PHE A 278 -4.16 -10.72 -0.10
N PRO A 279 -3.88 -9.79 0.83
CA PRO A 279 -4.69 -9.60 2.03
C PRO A 279 -6.13 -9.12 1.78
N HIS A 280 -6.46 -8.71 0.55
CA HIS A 280 -7.78 -8.22 0.14
C HIS A 280 -8.53 -9.10 -0.85
N LEU A 281 -7.88 -10.11 -1.39
CA LEU A 281 -8.61 -11.07 -2.20
C LEU A 281 -9.40 -11.96 -1.25
N ASN A 282 -10.71 -11.74 -1.24
CA ASN A 282 -11.69 -12.55 -0.52
C ASN A 282 -11.19 -13.96 -0.30
N PRO A 283 -11.07 -14.41 0.94
CA PRO A 283 -11.11 -15.81 1.21
C PRO A 283 -12.56 -16.25 0.97
N HIS A 284 -12.87 -16.69 -0.23
CA HIS A 284 -14.02 -17.55 -0.46
C HIS A 284 -13.67 -18.95 -0.03
#